data_c94b5e9bcc3aa5f7908936c99daf9380
#
_entry.id   c94b5e9bcc3aa5f7908936c99daf9380
#
_cell.length_a   1.000
_cell.length_b   1.000
_cell.length_c   1.000
_cell.angle_alpha   90.00
_cell.angle_beta   90.00
_cell.angle_gamma   90.00
#
_symmetry.space_group_name_H-M   'P 1'
#
loop_
_entity.id
_entity.type
_entity.pdbx_description
1 polymer ?
#
loop_
_entity_poly.entity_id
_entity_poly.type
_entity_poly.pdbx_seq_one_letter_code
_entity_poly.pdbx_strand_id
1 'polypeptide(L)'
;VWGEGVGLHGQTYAIPTMQGGVETIKPYVDAFILFAKENPTLTFLVTRIGCGIAGFRDEEIAPLFKDAIDAENIILPQEFEELLDNGTTEDSFCLERFVKAQEQMYAIALQEIEQGQKWSHWIWYIFPQLAILGHSHNAKYYGLSGYDEAEAYLNHPVLGCRLREITQALLQHKELTAEEILGGIDA
;
A
#
# COMPACT_ATOMS: atom_id res chain seq x y z
N VAL A 1 29.80 -10.63 -11.26
CA VAL A 1 30.74 -11.45 -12.04
C VAL A 1 30.72 -10.93 -13.46
N TRP A 2 31.83 -10.39 -13.94
CA TRP A 2 31.90 -9.78 -15.28
C TRP A 2 31.90 -10.87 -16.35
N GLY A 3 30.94 -10.83 -17.27
CA GLY A 3 30.92 -11.71 -18.46
C GLY A 3 30.28 -13.08 -18.22
N GLU A 4 29.79 -13.40 -17.04
CA GLU A 4 29.00 -14.62 -16.81
C GLU A 4 27.53 -14.36 -17.18
N GLY A 5 26.90 -15.36 -17.78
CA GLY A 5 25.48 -15.31 -18.16
C GLY A 5 24.56 -15.36 -16.96
N VAL A 6 23.24 -15.30 -17.22
CA VAL A 6 22.19 -15.42 -16.19
C VAL A 6 22.26 -16.78 -15.49
N GLY A 7 22.01 -16.80 -14.18
CA GLY A 7 21.85 -18.03 -13.41
C GLY A 7 22.96 -18.35 -12.44
N LEU A 8 22.97 -19.59 -11.93
CA LEU A 8 23.92 -20.03 -10.90
C LEU A 8 25.28 -20.39 -11.51
N HIS A 9 26.33 -19.75 -11.01
CA HIS A 9 27.73 -19.98 -11.37
C HIS A 9 28.56 -20.23 -10.09
N GLY A 10 28.80 -21.49 -9.76
CA GLY A 10 29.45 -21.86 -8.50
C GLY A 10 28.65 -21.42 -7.28
N GLN A 11 29.19 -20.45 -6.53
CA GLN A 11 28.50 -19.89 -5.34
C GLN A 11 27.82 -18.53 -5.62
N THR A 12 27.69 -18.13 -6.87
CA THR A 12 27.11 -16.83 -7.24
C THR A 12 25.96 -17.02 -8.23
N TYR A 13 24.83 -16.37 -7.99
CA TYR A 13 23.75 -16.27 -8.97
C TYR A 13 23.83 -14.90 -9.66
N ALA A 14 23.97 -14.91 -10.98
CA ALA A 14 24.17 -13.70 -11.79
C ALA A 14 22.82 -13.17 -12.33
N ILE A 15 22.56 -11.89 -12.07
CA ILE A 15 21.41 -11.13 -12.60
C ILE A 15 21.98 -9.97 -13.46
N PRO A 16 21.68 -9.89 -14.78
CA PRO A 16 22.15 -8.82 -15.62
C PRO A 16 21.40 -7.51 -15.30
N THR A 17 22.16 -6.43 -15.14
CA THR A 17 21.62 -5.12 -14.76
C THR A 17 21.99 -3.99 -15.74
N MET A 18 22.66 -4.32 -16.85
CA MET A 18 23.17 -3.32 -17.81
C MET A 18 22.58 -3.48 -19.23
N GLN A 19 21.40 -4.07 -19.35
CA GLN A 19 20.76 -4.34 -20.64
C GLN A 19 19.66 -3.34 -21.02
N GLY A 20 19.32 -2.40 -20.12
CA GLY A 20 18.26 -1.43 -20.31
C GLY A 20 17.80 -0.82 -18.99
N GLY A 21 16.54 -0.39 -18.89
CA GLY A 21 15.91 0.12 -17.68
C GLY A 21 15.53 -0.98 -16.69
N VAL A 22 14.93 -0.57 -15.59
CA VAL A 22 14.48 -1.45 -14.48
C VAL A 22 13.56 -2.58 -14.99
N GLU A 23 12.72 -2.29 -15.98
CA GLU A 23 11.81 -3.26 -16.61
C GLU A 23 12.54 -4.44 -17.24
N THR A 24 13.79 -4.27 -17.67
CA THR A 24 14.60 -5.36 -18.24
C THR A 24 15.21 -6.25 -17.18
N ILE A 25 15.35 -5.76 -15.94
CA ILE A 25 15.91 -6.50 -14.80
C ILE A 25 14.85 -7.40 -14.17
N LYS A 26 13.57 -6.97 -14.14
CA LYS A 26 12.48 -7.67 -13.46
C LYS A 26 12.38 -9.17 -13.83
N PRO A 27 12.36 -9.59 -15.11
CA PRO A 27 12.25 -11.01 -15.46
C PRO A 27 13.38 -11.88 -14.89
N TYR A 28 14.57 -11.31 -14.73
CA TYR A 28 15.72 -12.01 -14.17
C TYR A 28 15.65 -12.13 -12.64
N VAL A 29 15.09 -11.11 -11.97
CA VAL A 29 14.81 -11.17 -10.53
C VAL A 29 13.70 -12.20 -10.26
N ASP A 30 12.62 -12.19 -11.04
CA ASP A 30 11.55 -13.17 -10.93
C ASP A 30 12.07 -14.61 -11.10
N ALA A 31 12.93 -14.84 -12.10
CA ALA A 31 13.58 -16.15 -12.32
C ALA A 31 14.51 -16.55 -11.16
N PHE A 32 15.23 -15.59 -10.57
CA PHE A 32 16.06 -15.82 -9.38
C PHE A 32 15.21 -16.23 -8.18
N ILE A 33 14.12 -15.51 -7.90
CA ILE A 33 13.23 -15.80 -6.77
C ILE A 33 12.61 -17.21 -6.92
N LEU A 34 12.17 -17.55 -8.13
CA LEU A 34 11.65 -18.88 -8.41
C LEU A 34 12.73 -19.96 -8.18
N PHE A 35 13.94 -19.75 -8.71
CA PHE A 35 15.07 -20.64 -8.51
C PHE A 35 15.40 -20.84 -7.02
N ALA A 36 15.41 -19.76 -6.24
CA ALA A 36 15.68 -19.84 -4.80
C ALA A 36 14.60 -20.64 -4.07
N LYS A 37 13.32 -20.43 -4.38
CA LYS A 37 12.18 -21.20 -3.81
C LYS A 37 12.24 -22.69 -4.17
N GLU A 38 12.73 -23.04 -5.36
CA GLU A 38 12.93 -24.43 -5.79
C GLU A 38 14.16 -25.09 -5.14
N ASN A 39 15.07 -24.31 -4.56
CA ASN A 39 16.32 -24.78 -3.93
C ASN A 39 16.39 -24.34 -2.45
N PRO A 40 15.51 -24.82 -1.56
CA PRO A 40 15.39 -24.34 -0.18
C PRO A 40 16.62 -24.71 0.70
N THR A 41 17.49 -25.60 0.24
CA THR A 41 18.75 -25.94 0.93
C THR A 41 19.87 -24.94 0.68
N LEU A 42 19.72 -24.04 -0.29
CA LEU A 42 20.66 -22.98 -0.59
C LEU A 42 20.17 -21.66 0.04
N THR A 43 21.08 -20.92 0.65
CA THR A 43 20.80 -19.59 1.16
C THR A 43 21.44 -18.56 0.23
N PHE A 44 20.66 -17.58 -0.20
CA PHE A 44 21.08 -16.52 -1.12
C PHE A 44 21.19 -15.19 -0.39
N LEU A 45 22.39 -14.64 -0.38
CA LEU A 45 22.65 -13.29 0.10
C LEU A 45 22.57 -12.33 -1.09
N VAL A 46 21.52 -11.54 -1.16
CA VAL A 46 21.31 -10.56 -2.24
C VAL A 46 22.18 -9.32 -1.99
N THR A 47 22.90 -8.88 -3.01
CA THR A 47 23.62 -7.59 -2.96
C THR A 47 22.76 -6.50 -3.60
N ARG A 48 23.12 -5.22 -3.42
CA ARG A 48 22.44 -4.06 -4.06
C ARG A 48 22.71 -4.06 -5.57
N ILE A 49 22.10 -5.03 -6.27
CA ILE A 49 22.29 -5.21 -7.72
C ILE A 49 21.85 -3.94 -8.47
N GLY A 50 22.61 -3.57 -9.49
CA GLY A 50 22.29 -2.40 -10.31
C GLY A 50 22.55 -1.04 -9.65
N CYS A 51 22.72 -0.95 -8.34
CA CYS A 51 22.89 0.31 -7.61
C CYS A 51 24.33 0.85 -7.62
N GLY A 52 25.24 0.18 -8.33
CA GLY A 52 26.62 0.61 -8.53
C GLY A 52 26.84 1.21 -9.92
N ILE A 53 27.61 0.49 -10.77
CA ILE A 53 28.01 0.97 -12.11
C ILE A 53 26.79 1.16 -13.03
N ALA A 54 25.72 0.38 -12.88
CA ALA A 54 24.50 0.53 -13.68
C ALA A 54 23.69 1.79 -13.32
N GLY A 55 23.95 2.40 -12.15
CA GLY A 55 23.46 3.72 -11.77
C GLY A 55 22.00 3.77 -11.29
N PHE A 56 21.35 2.63 -11.03
CA PHE A 56 20.01 2.60 -10.46
C PHE A 56 20.03 2.97 -8.97
N ARG A 57 18.90 3.49 -8.47
CA ARG A 57 18.69 3.76 -7.06
C ARG A 57 18.05 2.57 -6.38
N ASP A 58 18.21 2.46 -5.07
CA ASP A 58 17.62 1.37 -4.28
C ASP A 58 16.09 1.37 -4.41
N GLU A 59 15.45 2.55 -4.46
CA GLU A 59 13.99 2.70 -4.62
C GLU A 59 13.47 2.16 -5.96
N GLU A 60 14.34 2.04 -6.95
CA GLU A 60 14.00 1.50 -8.27
C GLU A 60 14.17 -0.02 -8.33
N ILE A 61 15.11 -0.57 -7.58
CA ILE A 61 15.47 -2.01 -7.61
C ILE A 61 14.77 -2.79 -6.51
N ALA A 62 14.67 -2.26 -5.28
CA ALA A 62 14.05 -2.97 -4.15
C ALA A 62 12.64 -3.51 -4.47
N PRO A 63 11.73 -2.76 -5.14
CA PRO A 63 10.39 -3.26 -5.46
C PRO A 63 10.37 -4.53 -6.32
N LEU A 64 11.44 -4.81 -7.08
CA LEU A 64 11.56 -6.03 -7.88
C LEU A 64 11.66 -7.28 -7.01
N PHE A 65 12.12 -7.14 -5.76
CA PHE A 65 12.28 -8.23 -4.79
C PHE A 65 11.09 -8.41 -3.85
N LYS A 66 9.95 -7.76 -4.11
CA LYS A 66 8.75 -7.87 -3.26
C LYS A 66 8.35 -9.33 -3.00
N ASP A 67 8.39 -10.17 -4.02
CA ASP A 67 8.02 -11.60 -3.92
C ASP A 67 9.10 -12.47 -3.22
N ALA A 68 10.23 -11.88 -2.83
CA ALA A 68 11.30 -12.52 -2.07
C ALA A 68 11.12 -12.40 -0.54
N ILE A 69 10.25 -11.49 -0.07
CA ILE A 69 10.05 -11.21 1.37
C ILE A 69 9.65 -12.48 2.14
N ASP A 70 8.79 -13.31 1.55
CA ASP A 70 8.30 -14.55 2.17
C ASP A 70 9.25 -15.76 1.98
N ALA A 71 10.40 -15.58 1.34
CA ALA A 71 11.34 -16.65 1.07
C ALA A 71 12.43 -16.71 2.15
N GLU A 72 12.32 -17.67 3.09
CA GLU A 72 13.25 -17.84 4.23
C GLU A 72 14.72 -18.00 3.82
N ASN A 73 14.99 -18.39 2.58
CA ASN A 73 16.34 -18.65 2.06
C ASN A 73 16.89 -17.50 1.19
N ILE A 74 16.21 -16.37 1.11
CA ILE A 74 16.68 -15.15 0.44
C ILE A 74 16.90 -14.06 1.51
N ILE A 75 18.12 -13.60 1.68
CA ILE A 75 18.49 -12.53 2.59
C ILE A 75 18.71 -11.28 1.74
N LEU A 76 17.86 -10.28 1.93
CA LEU A 76 17.94 -9.00 1.22
C LEU A 76 18.92 -8.04 1.93
N PRO A 77 19.50 -7.06 1.21
CA PRO A 77 20.21 -5.95 1.84
C PRO A 77 19.26 -5.14 2.74
N GLN A 78 19.80 -4.60 3.83
CA GLN A 78 19.01 -3.82 4.80
C GLN A 78 18.26 -2.65 4.10
N GLU A 79 18.92 -1.99 3.15
CA GLU A 79 18.33 -0.90 2.37
C GLU A 79 17.12 -1.34 1.55
N PHE A 80 17.12 -2.59 1.04
CA PHE A 80 15.98 -3.14 0.32
C PHE A 80 14.88 -3.57 1.29
N GLU A 81 15.23 -4.16 2.42
CA GLU A 81 14.27 -4.52 3.47
C GLU A 81 13.53 -3.28 3.98
N GLU A 82 14.26 -2.20 4.30
CA GLU A 82 13.68 -0.93 4.75
C GLU A 82 12.75 -0.31 3.69
N LEU A 83 13.11 -0.38 2.41
CA LEU A 83 12.28 0.11 1.32
C LEU A 83 11.07 -0.79 1.03
N LEU A 84 11.22 -2.10 1.21
CA LEU A 84 10.14 -3.07 1.05
C LEU A 84 9.20 -3.07 2.24
N ASP A 85 9.71 -2.92 3.47
CA ASP A 85 8.90 -2.68 4.66
C ASP A 85 8.16 -1.34 4.56
N ASN A 86 8.82 -0.29 4.05
CA ASN A 86 8.19 0.99 3.72
C ASN A 86 7.32 0.89 2.46
N GLY A 87 7.55 -0.08 1.59
CA GLY A 87 6.83 -0.35 0.33
C GLY A 87 5.74 -1.42 0.43
N THR A 88 5.63 -2.13 1.54
CA THR A 88 4.38 -2.72 2.01
C THR A 88 3.52 -1.60 2.57
N THR A 89 3.21 -0.63 1.70
CA THR A 89 2.28 0.46 1.93
C THR A 89 0.84 -0.07 2.05
N GLU A 90 0.64 -1.15 2.80
CA GLU A 90 -0.70 -1.45 3.29
C GLU A 90 -0.87 -1.00 4.73
N ASP A 91 0.21 -0.61 5.46
CA ASP A 91 0.02 -0.14 6.84
C ASP A 91 0.98 0.94 7.35
N SER A 92 1.75 1.64 6.50
CA SER A 92 2.58 2.79 6.96
C SER A 92 1.73 3.89 7.61
N PHE A 93 0.45 3.95 7.29
CA PHE A 93 -0.53 4.88 7.84
C PHE A 93 -1.53 4.23 8.81
N CYS A 94 -1.34 2.95 9.19
CA CYS A 94 -2.30 2.19 10.02
C CYS A 94 -3.74 2.27 9.50
N LEU A 95 -3.94 2.13 8.17
CA LEU A 95 -5.25 2.18 7.52
C LEU A 95 -6.20 1.10 8.02
N GLU A 96 -5.66 0.03 8.61
CA GLU A 96 -6.41 -1.03 9.27
C GLU A 96 -7.37 -0.49 10.33
N ARG A 97 -7.08 0.65 10.98
CA ARG A 97 -8.01 1.28 11.93
C ARG A 97 -9.34 1.67 11.26
N PHE A 98 -9.29 2.12 10.01
CA PHE A 98 -10.49 2.44 9.23
C PHE A 98 -11.21 1.18 8.78
N VAL A 99 -10.48 0.16 8.29
CA VAL A 99 -11.05 -1.12 7.83
C VAL A 99 -11.86 -1.75 8.95
N LYS A 100 -11.27 -1.90 10.14
CA LYS A 100 -11.92 -2.47 11.33
C LYS A 100 -13.16 -1.68 11.78
N ALA A 101 -13.05 -0.34 11.80
CA ALA A 101 -14.19 0.50 12.16
C ALA A 101 -15.35 0.37 11.16
N GLN A 102 -15.02 0.22 9.87
CA GLN A 102 -15.99 0.08 8.80
C GLN A 102 -16.63 -1.31 8.68
N GLU A 103 -15.97 -2.38 9.15
CA GLU A 103 -16.49 -3.76 9.02
C GLU A 103 -17.92 -3.91 9.52
N GLN A 104 -18.24 -3.31 10.65
CA GLN A 104 -19.57 -3.42 11.27
C GLN A 104 -20.50 -2.26 10.91
N MET A 105 -19.95 -1.11 10.52
CA MET A 105 -20.71 0.12 10.40
C MET A 105 -20.94 0.58 8.96
N TYR A 106 -20.17 0.08 8.00
CA TYR A 106 -20.27 0.58 6.63
C TYR A 106 -21.65 0.37 6.00
N ALA A 107 -22.22 -0.84 6.16
CA ALA A 107 -23.54 -1.14 5.62
C ALA A 107 -24.64 -0.27 6.23
N ILE A 108 -24.53 0.03 7.54
CA ILE A 108 -25.45 0.92 8.24
C ILE A 108 -25.28 2.36 7.72
N ALA A 109 -24.05 2.82 7.61
CA ALA A 109 -23.74 4.16 7.10
C ALA A 109 -24.26 4.37 5.67
N LEU A 110 -24.05 3.40 4.78
CA LEU A 110 -24.57 3.43 3.41
C LEU A 110 -26.11 3.49 3.39
N GLN A 111 -26.77 2.65 4.18
CA GLN A 111 -28.24 2.65 4.30
C GLN A 111 -28.76 4.00 4.83
N GLU A 112 -28.13 4.59 5.84
CA GLU A 112 -28.50 5.89 6.38
C GLU A 112 -28.36 7.00 5.31
N ILE A 113 -27.27 6.97 4.56
CA ILE A 113 -27.07 7.91 3.44
C ILE A 113 -28.10 7.70 2.34
N GLU A 114 -28.40 6.45 1.94
CA GLU A 114 -29.44 6.16 0.94
C GLU A 114 -30.82 6.65 1.37
N GLN A 115 -31.12 6.64 2.68
CA GLN A 115 -32.36 7.18 3.27
C GLN A 115 -32.33 8.70 3.42
N GLY A 116 -31.21 9.36 3.13
CA GLY A 116 -31.05 10.81 3.22
C GLY A 116 -30.94 11.35 4.63
N GLN A 117 -30.64 10.51 5.63
CA GLN A 117 -30.49 10.95 7.02
C GLN A 117 -29.52 10.08 7.81
N LYS A 118 -28.48 10.70 8.36
CA LYS A 118 -27.53 10.07 9.28
C LYS A 118 -28.07 10.07 10.71
N TRP A 119 -28.01 8.91 11.36
CA TRP A 119 -28.39 8.73 12.77
C TRP A 119 -27.24 8.23 13.64
N SER A 120 -26.34 7.40 13.06
CA SER A 120 -25.27 6.74 13.80
C SER A 120 -23.96 7.54 13.76
N HIS A 121 -22.99 7.15 14.61
CA HIS A 121 -21.76 7.90 14.83
C HIS A 121 -20.58 7.28 14.04
N TRP A 122 -20.54 7.50 12.73
CA TRP A 122 -19.55 6.88 11.84
C TRP A 122 -18.76 7.86 10.96
N ILE A 123 -19.01 9.16 11.02
CA ILE A 123 -18.48 10.15 10.09
C ILE A 123 -16.95 10.11 9.99
N TRP A 124 -16.25 9.98 11.13
CA TRP A 124 -14.79 10.11 11.19
C TRP A 124 -14.03 9.05 10.38
N TYR A 125 -14.57 7.85 10.22
CA TYR A 125 -13.91 6.73 9.52
C TYR A 125 -14.57 6.36 8.19
N ILE A 126 -15.72 6.95 7.87
CA ILE A 126 -16.38 6.82 6.56
C ILE A 126 -15.99 7.99 5.64
N PHE A 127 -16.07 9.24 6.14
CA PHE A 127 -15.62 10.45 5.47
C PHE A 127 -14.47 11.08 6.28
N PRO A 128 -13.25 10.51 6.20
CA PRO A 128 -12.15 10.98 7.01
C PRO A 128 -11.75 12.42 6.62
N GLN A 129 -11.41 13.21 7.62
CA GLN A 129 -10.90 14.57 7.46
C GLN A 129 -9.42 14.64 7.86
N LEU A 130 -8.75 15.75 7.58
CA LEU A 130 -7.39 15.98 8.05
C LEU A 130 -7.35 16.06 9.58
N ALA A 131 -6.38 15.39 10.20
CA ALA A 131 -6.23 15.31 11.65
C ALA A 131 -6.10 16.71 12.32
N ILE A 132 -5.51 17.67 11.61
CA ILE A 132 -5.35 19.05 12.07
C ILE A 132 -6.69 19.76 12.31
N LEU A 133 -7.76 19.34 11.63
CA LEU A 133 -9.10 19.90 11.78
C LEU A 133 -9.87 19.28 12.96
N GLY A 134 -9.38 18.13 13.46
CA GLY A 134 -10.06 17.34 14.48
C GLY A 134 -9.84 17.87 15.90
N HIS A 135 -10.92 18.07 16.64
CA HIS A 135 -10.88 18.47 18.05
C HIS A 135 -11.18 17.31 19.01
N SER A 136 -12.04 16.37 18.62
CA SER A 136 -12.39 15.20 19.44
C SER A 136 -11.34 14.09 19.35
N HIS A 137 -11.40 13.12 20.28
CA HIS A 137 -10.53 11.94 20.24
C HIS A 137 -10.70 11.17 18.92
N ASN A 138 -11.94 10.89 18.51
CA ASN A 138 -12.22 10.16 17.28
C ASN A 138 -11.77 10.94 16.02
N ALA A 139 -12.01 12.25 15.99
CA ALA A 139 -11.59 13.10 14.88
C ALA A 139 -10.04 13.11 14.70
N LYS A 140 -9.30 13.02 15.80
CA LYS A 140 -7.83 12.90 15.76
C LYS A 140 -7.38 11.48 15.43
N TYR A 141 -7.99 10.47 16.03
CA TYR A 141 -7.62 9.06 15.81
C TYR A 141 -7.84 8.59 14.37
N TYR A 142 -8.98 8.99 13.77
CA TYR A 142 -9.32 8.71 12.38
C TYR A 142 -8.93 9.84 11.42
N GLY A 143 -8.26 10.89 11.90
CA GLY A 143 -7.80 11.97 11.06
C GLY A 143 -6.63 11.55 10.18
N LEU A 144 -6.64 11.98 8.92
CA LEU A 144 -5.56 11.78 7.97
C LEU A 144 -4.42 12.75 8.27
N SER A 145 -3.19 12.27 8.29
CA SER A 145 -1.98 13.06 8.59
C SER A 145 -1.61 14.05 7.49
N GLY A 146 -2.01 13.76 6.25
CA GLY A 146 -1.70 14.60 5.10
C GLY A 146 -2.08 13.97 3.77
N TYR A 147 -1.46 14.48 2.71
CA TYR A 147 -1.74 14.07 1.34
C TYR A 147 -1.43 12.58 1.11
N ASP A 148 -0.26 12.11 1.54
CA ASP A 148 0.20 10.74 1.27
C ASP A 148 -0.72 9.69 1.91
N GLU A 149 -1.20 9.93 3.15
CA GLU A 149 -2.18 9.07 3.79
C GLU A 149 -3.56 9.14 3.12
N ALA A 150 -3.97 10.33 2.65
CA ALA A 150 -5.22 10.48 1.91
C ALA A 150 -5.17 9.73 0.57
N GLU A 151 -4.05 9.78 -0.12
CA GLU A 151 -3.82 9.03 -1.36
C GLU A 151 -3.81 7.53 -1.10
N ALA A 152 -3.11 7.06 -0.06
CA ALA A 152 -3.11 5.67 0.35
C ALA A 152 -4.51 5.17 0.71
N TYR A 153 -5.30 5.96 1.46
CA TYR A 153 -6.70 5.64 1.78
C TYR A 153 -7.56 5.50 0.52
N LEU A 154 -7.42 6.43 -0.44
CA LEU A 154 -8.20 6.43 -1.68
C LEU A 154 -7.82 5.28 -2.62
N ASN A 155 -6.56 4.84 -2.58
CA ASN A 155 -6.04 3.72 -3.37
C ASN A 155 -6.22 2.36 -2.68
N HIS A 156 -6.57 2.35 -1.38
CA HIS A 156 -6.82 1.11 -0.66
C HIS A 156 -8.03 0.36 -1.25
N PRO A 157 -7.92 -0.97 -1.53
CA PRO A 157 -8.92 -1.73 -2.28
C PRO A 157 -10.31 -1.72 -1.64
N VAL A 158 -10.40 -1.67 -0.32
CA VAL A 158 -11.68 -1.62 0.41
C VAL A 158 -12.11 -0.19 0.68
N LEU A 159 -11.23 0.64 1.27
CA LEU A 159 -11.59 1.98 1.74
C LEU A 159 -11.92 2.92 0.58
N GLY A 160 -11.10 2.90 -0.48
CA GLY A 160 -11.34 3.73 -1.67
C GLY A 160 -12.61 3.34 -2.44
N CYS A 161 -12.92 2.04 -2.53
CA CYS A 161 -14.17 1.58 -3.13
C CYS A 161 -15.38 2.06 -2.32
N ARG A 162 -15.36 1.86 -1.01
CA ARG A 162 -16.44 2.26 -0.10
C ARG A 162 -16.66 3.78 -0.08
N LEU A 163 -15.57 4.56 -0.06
CA LEU A 163 -15.68 6.02 -0.11
C LEU A 163 -16.35 6.49 -1.38
N ARG A 164 -16.00 5.94 -2.53
CA ARG A 164 -16.64 6.28 -3.81
C ARG A 164 -18.11 5.87 -3.85
N GLU A 165 -18.44 4.67 -3.39
CA GLU A 165 -19.82 4.16 -3.34
C GLU A 165 -20.71 5.04 -2.47
N ILE A 166 -20.33 5.31 -1.22
CA ILE A 166 -21.15 6.11 -0.31
C ILE A 166 -21.23 7.58 -0.74
N THR A 167 -20.17 8.12 -1.37
CA THR A 167 -20.21 9.46 -1.95
C THR A 167 -21.19 9.52 -3.12
N GLN A 168 -21.24 8.49 -3.96
CA GLN A 168 -22.22 8.42 -5.04
C GLN A 168 -23.65 8.32 -4.51
N ALA A 169 -23.89 7.56 -3.45
CA ALA A 169 -25.19 7.50 -2.78
C ALA A 169 -25.60 8.87 -2.22
N LEU A 170 -24.68 9.57 -1.55
CA LEU A 170 -24.90 10.94 -1.05
C LEU A 170 -25.30 11.90 -2.17
N LEU A 171 -24.63 11.85 -3.32
CA LEU A 171 -24.89 12.71 -4.47
C LEU A 171 -26.24 12.46 -5.18
N GLN A 172 -26.96 11.38 -4.84
CA GLN A 172 -28.33 11.16 -5.35
C GLN A 172 -29.35 12.11 -4.73
N HIS A 173 -29.08 12.64 -3.54
CA HIS A 173 -29.98 13.55 -2.80
C HIS A 173 -29.83 15.00 -3.29
N LYS A 174 -30.38 15.28 -4.47
CA LYS A 174 -30.25 16.61 -5.11
C LYS A 174 -31.08 17.69 -4.40
N GLU A 175 -32.10 17.29 -3.67
CA GLU A 175 -33.03 18.21 -3.00
C GLU A 175 -32.70 18.44 -1.52
N LEU A 176 -31.74 17.69 -0.95
CA LEU A 176 -31.33 17.81 0.43
C LEU A 176 -29.96 18.48 0.53
N THR A 177 -29.77 19.27 1.57
CA THR A 177 -28.45 19.84 1.90
C THR A 177 -27.60 18.84 2.68
N ALA A 178 -26.28 19.05 2.73
CA ALA A 178 -25.39 18.24 3.55
C ALA A 178 -25.78 18.28 5.04
N GLU A 179 -26.25 19.44 5.53
CA GLU A 179 -26.69 19.64 6.91
C GLU A 179 -27.95 18.82 7.22
N GLU A 180 -28.90 18.72 6.29
CA GLU A 180 -30.10 17.90 6.44
C GLU A 180 -29.79 16.41 6.48
N ILE A 181 -28.78 15.94 5.72
CA ILE A 181 -28.39 14.53 5.64
C ILE A 181 -27.46 14.14 6.78
N LEU A 182 -26.40 14.92 7.01
CA LEU A 182 -25.31 14.57 7.93
C LEU A 182 -25.50 15.15 9.34
N GLY A 183 -26.34 16.18 9.47
CA GLY A 183 -26.51 16.98 10.70
C GLY A 183 -25.51 18.12 10.77
N GLY A 184 -25.89 19.19 11.50
CA GLY A 184 -25.13 20.46 11.53
C GLY A 184 -23.74 20.42 12.17
N ILE A 185 -23.31 19.27 12.72
CA ILE A 185 -21.96 19.08 13.28
C ILE A 185 -21.04 18.40 12.26
N ASP A 186 -21.60 17.56 11.39
CA ASP A 186 -20.86 16.67 10.47
C ASP A 186 -20.96 17.14 9.00
N ALA A 187 -21.71 18.20 8.74
CA ALA A 187 -21.92 18.76 7.41
C ALA A 187 -20.83 19.74 6.97
#